data_ba43648524f0abb313fa5782656a5868
#
_entry.id   ba43648524f0abb313fa5782656a5868
#
_cell.length_a   1.000
_cell.length_b   1.000
_cell.length_c   1.000
_cell.angle_alpha   90.00
_cell.angle_beta   90.00
_cell.angle_gamma   90.00
#
_symmetry.space_group_name_H-M   'P 1'
#
loop_
_entity.id
_entity.type
_entity.pdbx_description
1 polymer ?
#
loop_
_entity_poly.entity_id
_entity_poly.type
_entity_poly.pdbx_seq_one_letter_code
_entity_poly.pdbx_strand_id
1 'polypeptide(L)'
;MKKKVNLGLDLQGGSYLLLEVDKNPVINQTLQSKLTQVRNYFKKKEIKTFDYKLGKQKVLFKSDTNDQEKILELFKNDNELNPYFDVYKSYQYNVELIDNIFELTLTKYGIIEIEQSLLDQAIEIVRKRVDEVGTNEPSITKSGSNRIAVELPGLDNPDRIKSLLGRTANLTFRFVTQNTDASFGSEKLKDLDTGEELNVSKRI
;
A
#
# COMPACT_ATOMS: atom_id res chain seq x y z
N MET A 1 32.58 11.59 31.98
CA MET A 1 31.63 11.63 30.86
C MET A 1 30.75 12.84 31.01
N LYS A 2 30.85 13.84 30.14
CA LYS A 2 29.92 14.99 30.13
C LYS A 2 28.63 14.52 29.46
N LYS A 3 27.53 14.47 30.21
CA LYS A 3 26.18 14.27 29.62
C LYS A 3 25.90 15.48 28.72
N LYS A 4 25.84 15.27 27.39
CA LYS A 4 25.29 16.26 26.47
C LYS A 4 23.77 16.32 26.72
N VAL A 5 23.28 17.51 27.04
CA VAL A 5 21.86 17.78 27.10
C VAL A 5 21.40 17.97 25.66
N ASN A 6 20.48 17.14 25.21
CA ASN A 6 19.84 17.28 23.90
C ASN A 6 18.87 18.45 23.97
N LEU A 7 19.17 19.49 23.20
CA LEU A 7 18.36 20.68 23.08
C LEU A 7 17.37 20.45 21.94
N GLY A 8 16.07 20.68 22.18
CA GLY A 8 15.04 20.57 21.15
C GLY A 8 15.15 21.62 20.04
N LEU A 9 14.29 21.55 19.04
CA LEU A 9 14.19 22.47 17.89
C LEU A 9 14.26 23.96 18.27
N ASP A 10 13.66 24.34 19.40
CA ASP A 10 13.59 25.73 19.88
C ASP A 10 14.95 26.32 20.25
N LEU A 11 15.95 25.47 20.54
CA LEU A 11 17.26 25.89 21.00
C LEU A 11 18.40 25.59 20.00
N GLN A 12 18.19 24.64 19.07
CA GLN A 12 19.22 24.29 18.08
C GLN A 12 18.87 24.74 16.67
N GLY A 13 17.62 25.20 16.43
CA GLY A 13 17.06 25.34 15.11
C GLY A 13 16.81 23.96 14.48
N GLY A 14 16.18 23.92 13.33
CA GLY A 14 15.92 22.69 12.59
C GLY A 14 14.62 22.77 11.78
N SER A 15 14.24 21.66 11.19
CA SER A 15 13.04 21.58 10.36
C SER A 15 11.94 20.76 11.01
N TYR A 16 10.72 21.26 10.93
CA TYR A 16 9.50 20.55 11.27
C TYR A 16 8.72 20.26 9.98
N LEU A 17 8.37 19.00 9.76
CA LEU A 17 7.58 18.56 8.63
C LEU A 17 6.35 17.80 9.11
N LEU A 18 5.22 18.07 8.48
CA LEU A 18 4.00 17.28 8.65
C LEU A 18 3.73 16.54 7.34
N LEU A 19 3.90 15.23 7.35
CA LEU A 19 3.69 14.36 6.20
C LEU A 19 2.29 13.78 6.27
N GLU A 20 1.58 13.76 5.16
CA GLU A 20 0.28 13.11 5.03
C GLU A 20 0.43 11.83 4.20
N VAL A 21 -0.19 10.75 4.68
CA VAL A 21 -0.18 9.46 4.00
C VAL A 21 -1.42 9.35 3.12
N ASP A 22 -1.23 9.26 1.80
CA ASP A 22 -2.34 9.00 0.88
C ASP A 22 -2.70 7.50 0.87
N LYS A 23 -3.87 7.19 1.39
CA LYS A 23 -4.41 5.83 1.49
C LYS A 23 -5.05 5.32 0.19
N ASN A 24 -5.46 6.22 -0.72
CA ASN A 24 -6.25 5.84 -1.89
C ASN A 24 -5.54 4.84 -2.83
N PRO A 25 -4.24 4.98 -3.14
CA PRO A 25 -3.53 4.01 -3.95
C PRO A 25 -3.52 2.61 -3.32
N VAL A 26 -3.34 2.54 -1.98
CA VAL A 26 -3.28 1.27 -1.25
C VAL A 26 -4.67 0.63 -1.17
N ILE A 27 -5.72 1.39 -0.92
CA ILE A 27 -7.11 0.90 -0.96
C ILE A 27 -7.41 0.30 -2.34
N ASN A 28 -7.07 1.00 -3.43
CA ASN A 28 -7.29 0.51 -4.79
C ASN A 28 -6.49 -0.76 -5.07
N GLN A 29 -5.24 -0.82 -4.64
CA GLN A 29 -4.40 -2.02 -4.78
C GLN A 29 -4.96 -3.20 -3.96
N THR A 30 -5.45 -2.96 -2.74
CA THR A 30 -6.09 -3.97 -1.89
C THR A 30 -7.34 -4.53 -2.57
N LEU A 31 -8.18 -3.67 -3.14
CA LEU A 31 -9.39 -4.09 -3.86
C LEU A 31 -9.05 -4.85 -5.16
N GLN A 32 -8.00 -4.45 -5.88
CA GLN A 32 -7.52 -5.16 -7.06
C GLN A 32 -7.02 -6.57 -6.70
N SER A 33 -6.26 -6.69 -5.62
CA SER A 33 -5.80 -7.99 -5.10
C SER A 33 -6.98 -8.84 -4.63
N LYS A 34 -7.97 -8.22 -3.97
CA LYS A 34 -9.18 -8.87 -3.52
C LYS A 34 -10.01 -9.40 -4.68
N LEU A 35 -10.17 -8.63 -5.76
CA LEU A 35 -10.84 -9.09 -6.97
C LEU A 35 -10.22 -10.39 -7.50
N THR A 36 -8.89 -10.43 -7.56
CA THR A 36 -8.15 -11.61 -8.02
C THR A 36 -8.35 -12.79 -7.05
N GLN A 37 -8.28 -12.54 -5.74
CA GLN A 37 -8.51 -13.56 -4.71
C GLN A 37 -9.93 -14.15 -4.79
N VAL A 38 -10.94 -13.29 -4.87
CA VAL A 38 -12.36 -13.69 -4.99
C VAL A 38 -12.60 -14.55 -6.23
N ARG A 39 -12.05 -14.11 -7.38
CA ARG A 39 -12.16 -14.85 -8.64
C ARG A 39 -11.53 -16.24 -8.54
N ASN A 40 -10.33 -16.35 -7.98
CA ASN A 40 -9.63 -17.62 -7.84
C ASN A 40 -10.32 -18.54 -6.83
N TYR A 41 -10.82 -17.99 -5.73
CA TYR A 41 -11.56 -18.74 -4.73
C TYR A 41 -12.84 -19.35 -5.30
N PHE A 42 -13.65 -18.55 -6.00
CA PHE A 42 -14.90 -19.05 -6.60
C PHE A 42 -14.64 -20.08 -7.69
N LYS A 43 -13.60 -19.87 -8.51
CA LYS A 43 -13.18 -20.89 -9.49
C LYS A 43 -12.82 -22.22 -8.80
N LYS A 44 -12.08 -22.19 -7.69
CA LYS A 44 -11.71 -23.39 -6.91
C LYS A 44 -12.91 -24.07 -6.27
N LYS A 45 -13.94 -23.32 -5.90
CA LYS A 45 -15.18 -23.83 -5.29
C LYS A 45 -16.29 -24.15 -6.31
N GLU A 46 -16.00 -24.06 -7.61
CA GLU A 46 -16.94 -24.29 -8.71
C GLU A 46 -18.17 -23.37 -8.68
N ILE A 47 -18.03 -22.19 -8.06
CA ILE A 47 -19.05 -21.14 -8.05
C ILE A 47 -18.93 -20.32 -9.33
N LYS A 48 -19.99 -20.25 -10.12
CA LYS A 48 -19.98 -19.55 -11.40
C LYS A 48 -20.14 -18.05 -11.21
N THR A 49 -19.08 -17.33 -11.52
CA THR A 49 -19.00 -15.87 -11.40
C THR A 49 -18.37 -15.25 -12.65
N PHE A 50 -18.85 -14.09 -13.05
CA PHE A 50 -18.45 -13.39 -14.28
C PHE A 50 -18.56 -11.86 -14.15
N ASP A 51 -18.22 -11.11 -15.18
CA ASP A 51 -18.34 -9.64 -15.26
C ASP A 51 -17.59 -8.90 -14.12
N TYR A 52 -16.39 -9.35 -13.77
CA TYR A 52 -15.58 -8.69 -12.74
C TYR A 52 -15.11 -7.31 -13.17
N LYS A 53 -15.36 -6.30 -12.34
CA LYS A 53 -14.93 -4.92 -12.55
C LYS A 53 -14.42 -4.31 -11.25
N LEU A 54 -13.40 -3.47 -11.35
CA LEU A 54 -12.99 -2.59 -10.28
C LEU A 54 -13.68 -1.23 -10.47
N GLY A 55 -14.54 -0.87 -9.53
CA GLY A 55 -15.18 0.44 -9.46
C GLY A 55 -14.42 1.38 -8.52
N LYS A 56 -14.99 2.55 -8.27
CA LYS A 56 -14.43 3.49 -7.29
C LYS A 56 -14.60 2.91 -5.89
N GLN A 57 -13.49 2.43 -5.32
CA GLN A 57 -13.42 1.81 -3.99
C GLN A 57 -14.34 0.60 -3.78
N LYS A 58 -14.67 -0.12 -4.83
CA LYS A 58 -15.49 -1.34 -4.77
C LYS A 58 -15.11 -2.34 -5.86
N VAL A 59 -15.31 -3.62 -5.58
CA VAL A 59 -15.24 -4.70 -6.55
C VAL A 59 -16.66 -5.08 -6.93
N LEU A 60 -16.91 -5.21 -8.23
CA LEU A 60 -18.20 -5.61 -8.79
C LEU A 60 -18.04 -6.94 -9.51
N PHE A 61 -19.00 -7.82 -9.34
CA PHE A 61 -19.08 -9.06 -10.10
C PHE A 61 -20.53 -9.60 -10.15
N LYS A 62 -20.77 -10.53 -11.05
CA LYS A 62 -22.05 -11.24 -11.16
C LYS A 62 -21.88 -12.73 -10.93
N SER A 63 -22.95 -13.41 -10.59
CA SER A 63 -23.02 -14.86 -10.53
C SER A 63 -24.30 -15.41 -11.11
N ASP A 64 -24.35 -16.73 -11.33
CA ASP A 64 -25.61 -17.42 -11.58
C ASP A 64 -26.52 -17.27 -10.36
N THR A 65 -27.84 -17.21 -10.59
CA THR A 65 -28.84 -17.01 -9.54
C THR A 65 -28.78 -18.10 -8.46
N ASN A 66 -28.45 -19.33 -8.85
CA ASN A 66 -28.34 -20.46 -7.92
C ASN A 66 -27.17 -20.34 -6.93
N ASP A 67 -26.15 -19.54 -7.25
CA ASP A 67 -24.97 -19.35 -6.42
C ASP A 67 -25.03 -18.08 -5.54
N GLN A 68 -26.03 -17.21 -5.74
CA GLN A 68 -26.10 -15.91 -5.06
C GLN A 68 -26.19 -16.02 -3.54
N GLU A 69 -27.08 -16.89 -3.05
CA GLU A 69 -27.27 -17.11 -1.62
C GLU A 69 -26.00 -17.67 -0.97
N LYS A 70 -25.37 -18.66 -1.62
CA LYS A 70 -24.11 -19.27 -1.17
C LYS A 70 -22.97 -18.24 -1.10
N ILE A 71 -22.89 -17.31 -2.07
CA ILE A 71 -21.90 -16.23 -2.05
C ILE A 71 -22.14 -15.29 -0.86
N LEU A 72 -23.39 -14.85 -0.64
CA LEU A 72 -23.72 -14.00 0.50
C LEU A 72 -23.38 -14.66 1.85
N GLU A 73 -23.66 -15.97 1.96
CA GLU A 73 -23.34 -16.72 3.18
C GLU A 73 -21.83 -16.83 3.41
N LEU A 74 -21.03 -17.05 2.36
CA LEU A 74 -19.57 -17.06 2.47
C LEU A 74 -19.00 -15.77 3.05
N PHE A 75 -19.56 -14.63 2.69
CA PHE A 75 -19.08 -13.35 3.22
C PHE A 75 -19.62 -12.99 4.62
N LYS A 76 -20.60 -13.72 5.13
CA LYS A 76 -21.10 -13.59 6.51
C LYS A 76 -20.33 -14.41 7.54
N ASN A 77 -19.42 -15.26 7.09
CA ASN A 77 -18.61 -16.12 7.94
C ASN A 77 -17.14 -15.72 7.87
N ASP A 78 -16.43 -15.88 9.00
CA ASP A 78 -14.98 -15.68 9.07
C ASP A 78 -14.26 -16.72 8.20
N ASN A 79 -13.56 -16.25 7.19
CA ASN A 79 -12.79 -17.08 6.27
C ASN A 79 -11.77 -16.22 5.49
N GLU A 80 -10.97 -16.87 4.63
CA GLU A 80 -9.94 -16.20 3.82
C GLU A 80 -10.48 -15.09 2.89
N LEU A 81 -11.77 -15.14 2.51
CA LEU A 81 -12.39 -14.08 1.72
C LEU A 81 -12.84 -12.88 2.54
N ASN A 82 -13.26 -13.11 3.77
CA ASN A 82 -13.76 -12.04 4.62
C ASN A 82 -13.34 -12.24 6.08
N PRO A 83 -12.10 -11.86 6.43
CA PRO A 83 -11.61 -11.96 7.79
C PRO A 83 -12.46 -11.17 8.77
N TYR A 84 -12.69 -11.73 9.95
CA TYR A 84 -13.39 -11.09 11.06
C TYR A 84 -12.40 -10.47 12.03
N PHE A 85 -12.63 -9.22 12.39
CA PHE A 85 -11.82 -8.49 13.37
C PHE A 85 -12.49 -8.51 14.74
N ASP A 86 -11.98 -9.35 15.64
CA ASP A 86 -12.53 -9.48 17.00
C ASP A 86 -12.55 -8.17 17.79
N VAL A 87 -11.55 -7.34 17.61
CA VAL A 87 -11.42 -6.03 18.28
C VAL A 87 -12.57 -5.09 17.91
N TYR A 88 -12.98 -5.12 16.65
CA TYR A 88 -14.03 -4.22 16.13
C TYR A 88 -15.41 -4.88 16.04
N LYS A 89 -15.48 -6.20 16.27
CA LYS A 89 -16.69 -7.00 16.03
C LYS A 89 -17.26 -6.81 14.63
N SER A 90 -16.38 -6.78 13.64
CA SER A 90 -16.72 -6.48 12.24
C SER A 90 -15.89 -7.28 11.26
N TYR A 91 -16.46 -7.55 10.10
CA TYR A 91 -15.75 -8.12 8.96
C TYR A 91 -14.95 -7.04 8.22
N GLN A 92 -13.92 -7.49 7.48
CA GLN A 92 -13.10 -6.60 6.64
C GLN A 92 -13.87 -6.01 5.46
N TYR A 93 -14.75 -6.81 4.86
CA TYR A 93 -15.53 -6.42 3.68
C TYR A 93 -17.03 -6.51 3.96
N ASN A 94 -17.77 -5.60 3.34
CA ASN A 94 -19.22 -5.68 3.19
C ASN A 94 -19.55 -6.14 1.78
N VAL A 95 -20.54 -7.01 1.64
CA VAL A 95 -21.04 -7.53 0.35
C VAL A 95 -22.52 -7.31 0.28
N GLU A 96 -22.96 -6.66 -0.78
CA GLU A 96 -24.36 -6.41 -1.08
C GLU A 96 -24.68 -6.93 -2.49
N LEU A 97 -25.89 -7.43 -2.67
CA LEU A 97 -26.44 -7.82 -3.97
C LEU A 97 -27.48 -6.81 -4.41
N ILE A 98 -27.15 -6.03 -5.44
CA ILE A 98 -28.00 -4.97 -5.99
C ILE A 98 -28.15 -5.23 -7.49
N ASP A 99 -29.38 -5.37 -7.97
CA ASP A 99 -29.70 -5.60 -9.40
C ASP A 99 -28.87 -6.75 -10.04
N ASN A 100 -28.74 -7.87 -9.33
CA ASN A 100 -27.94 -9.04 -9.74
C ASN A 100 -26.42 -8.76 -9.84
N ILE A 101 -25.92 -7.68 -9.26
CA ILE A 101 -24.51 -7.34 -9.19
C ILE A 101 -24.09 -7.39 -7.73
N PHE A 102 -23.04 -8.16 -7.43
CA PHE A 102 -22.38 -8.12 -6.14
C PHE A 102 -21.50 -6.91 -6.06
N GLU A 103 -21.68 -6.11 -5.01
CA GLU A 103 -20.82 -5.00 -4.65
C GLU A 103 -20.05 -5.38 -3.38
N LEU A 104 -18.74 -5.51 -3.52
CA LEU A 104 -17.81 -5.76 -2.40
C LEU A 104 -17.09 -4.47 -2.06
N THR A 105 -17.24 -4.00 -0.84
CA THR A 105 -16.62 -2.77 -0.31
C THR A 105 -15.86 -3.05 0.97
N LEU A 106 -14.84 -2.24 1.28
CA LEU A 106 -14.22 -2.28 2.60
C LEU A 106 -15.19 -1.71 3.65
N THR A 107 -15.28 -2.38 4.80
CA THR A 107 -15.97 -1.78 5.95
C THR A 107 -15.16 -0.61 6.52
N LYS A 108 -15.78 0.21 7.36
CA LYS A 108 -15.08 1.27 8.11
C LYS A 108 -13.85 0.71 8.85
N TYR A 109 -13.97 -0.46 9.44
CA TYR A 109 -12.89 -1.09 10.20
C TYR A 109 -11.84 -1.73 9.30
N GLY A 110 -12.23 -2.26 8.15
CA GLY A 110 -11.30 -2.68 7.11
C GLY A 110 -10.42 -1.54 6.59
N ILE A 111 -10.98 -0.33 6.49
CA ILE A 111 -10.23 0.88 6.14
C ILE A 111 -9.29 1.29 7.28
N ILE A 112 -9.74 1.26 8.53
CA ILE A 112 -8.93 1.60 9.72
C ILE A 112 -7.70 0.68 9.80
N GLU A 113 -7.85 -0.62 9.59
CA GLU A 113 -6.72 -1.56 9.59
C GLU A 113 -5.69 -1.24 8.50
N ILE A 114 -6.17 -0.91 7.30
CA ILE A 114 -5.28 -0.47 6.21
C ILE A 114 -4.55 0.83 6.59
N GLU A 115 -5.25 1.80 7.13
CA GLU A 115 -4.69 3.10 7.55
C GLU A 115 -3.62 2.93 8.62
N GLN A 116 -3.86 2.10 9.63
CA GLN A 116 -2.90 1.84 10.71
C GLN A 116 -1.63 1.15 10.17
N SER A 117 -1.80 0.09 9.40
CA SER A 117 -0.68 -0.62 8.78
C SER A 117 0.14 0.29 7.87
N LEU A 118 -0.53 1.11 7.06
CA LEU A 118 0.11 2.05 6.15
C LEU A 118 0.90 3.13 6.90
N LEU A 119 0.34 3.66 7.99
CA LEU A 119 0.99 4.67 8.80
C LEU A 119 2.24 4.12 9.48
N ASP A 120 2.19 2.89 10.01
CA ASP A 120 3.34 2.23 10.62
C ASP A 120 4.46 1.98 9.61
N GLN A 121 4.10 1.48 8.41
CA GLN A 121 5.07 1.30 7.33
C GLN A 121 5.68 2.63 6.86
N ALA A 122 4.87 3.67 6.75
CA ALA A 122 5.34 4.99 6.35
C ALA A 122 6.32 5.58 7.39
N ILE A 123 6.07 5.41 8.69
CA ILE A 123 6.98 5.82 9.77
C ILE A 123 8.32 5.11 9.64
N GLU A 124 8.34 3.80 9.40
CA GLU A 124 9.58 3.04 9.23
C GLU A 124 10.37 3.49 7.98
N ILE A 125 9.68 3.78 6.89
CA ILE A 125 10.30 4.33 5.67
C ILE A 125 10.91 5.71 5.95
N VAL A 126 10.15 6.59 6.61
CA VAL A 126 10.62 7.93 6.96
C VAL A 126 11.83 7.84 7.87
N ARG A 127 11.79 6.97 8.89
CA ARG A 127 12.92 6.75 9.83
C ARG A 127 14.18 6.34 9.08
N LYS A 128 14.12 5.33 8.24
CA LYS A 128 15.26 4.88 7.44
C LYS A 128 15.87 6.00 6.59
N ARG A 129 15.04 6.82 5.95
CA ARG A 129 15.51 7.93 5.11
C ARG A 129 16.12 9.07 5.91
N VAL A 130 15.58 9.33 7.10
CA VAL A 130 16.12 10.35 8.01
C VAL A 130 17.46 9.90 8.59
N ASP A 131 17.59 8.61 8.91
CA ASP A 131 18.85 8.03 9.40
C ASP A 131 19.97 8.08 8.33
N GLU A 132 19.64 7.92 7.04
CA GLU A 132 20.59 8.08 5.92
C GLU A 132 21.19 9.50 5.83
N VAL A 133 20.49 10.50 6.35
CA VAL A 133 20.97 11.90 6.36
C VAL A 133 21.92 12.17 7.53
N GLY A 134 21.97 11.27 8.50
CA GLY A 134 22.85 11.40 9.67
C GLY A 134 22.39 12.48 10.65
N THR A 135 21.09 12.66 10.82
CA THR A 135 20.51 13.59 11.79
C THR A 135 20.73 13.12 13.21
N ASN A 136 21.07 14.04 14.10
CA ASN A 136 21.16 13.75 15.53
C ASN A 136 19.75 13.71 16.13
N GLU A 137 19.32 12.52 16.56
CA GLU A 137 18.08 12.29 17.32
C GLU A 137 16.79 12.90 16.71
N PRO A 138 16.38 12.44 15.52
CA PRO A 138 15.13 12.89 14.91
C PRO A 138 13.93 12.41 15.74
N SER A 139 12.90 13.26 15.85
CA SER A 139 11.60 12.87 16.43
C SER A 139 10.63 12.55 15.29
N ILE A 140 10.13 11.31 15.25
CA ILE A 140 9.18 10.85 14.23
C ILE A 140 7.98 10.25 14.96
N THR A 141 6.84 10.93 14.91
CA THR A 141 5.65 10.58 15.69
C THR A 141 4.39 10.58 14.83
N LYS A 142 3.40 9.76 15.23
CA LYS A 142 2.06 9.80 14.62
C LYS A 142 1.36 11.11 14.99
N SER A 143 0.71 11.73 14.00
CA SER A 143 -0.09 12.95 14.18
C SER A 143 -1.49 12.76 13.62
N GLY A 144 -2.42 12.30 14.45
CA GLY A 144 -3.76 11.90 14.02
C GLY A 144 -3.77 10.54 13.32
N SER A 145 -4.76 10.30 12.44
CA SER A 145 -4.99 9.01 11.80
C SER A 145 -4.16 8.75 10.54
N ASN A 146 -3.68 9.80 9.87
CA ASN A 146 -3.06 9.69 8.55
C ASN A 146 -1.81 10.57 8.37
N ARG A 147 -1.27 11.16 9.45
CA ARG A 147 -0.13 12.07 9.37
C ARG A 147 1.02 11.63 10.25
N ILE A 148 2.22 12.06 9.87
CA ILE A 148 3.48 11.82 10.57
C ILE A 148 4.12 13.18 10.80
N ALA A 149 4.38 13.51 12.06
CA ALA A 149 5.18 14.67 12.45
C ALA A 149 6.66 14.25 12.50
N VAL A 150 7.51 15.00 11.81
CA VAL A 150 8.95 14.76 11.72
C VAL A 150 9.68 16.02 12.14
N GLU A 151 10.48 15.91 13.22
CA GLU A 151 11.32 16.97 13.74
C GLU A 151 12.77 16.60 13.52
N LEU A 152 13.53 17.48 12.89
CA LEU A 152 14.91 17.25 12.49
C LEU A 152 15.80 18.37 13.05
N PRO A 153 16.29 18.23 14.31
CA PRO A 153 17.17 19.21 14.92
C PRO A 153 18.46 19.38 14.12
N GLY A 154 18.89 20.63 13.93
CA GLY A 154 20.13 20.97 13.23
C GLY A 154 20.09 20.86 11.71
N LEU A 155 18.93 20.55 11.11
CA LEU A 155 18.73 20.54 9.66
C LEU A 155 17.84 21.71 9.25
N ASP A 156 18.45 22.77 8.74
CA ASP A 156 17.77 24.03 8.41
C ASP A 156 17.31 24.11 6.94
N ASN A 157 17.53 23.07 6.13
CA ASN A 157 17.16 23.07 4.72
C ASN A 157 15.95 22.16 4.43
N PRO A 158 14.71 22.70 4.48
CA PRO A 158 13.48 21.92 4.26
C PRO A 158 13.39 21.29 2.87
N ASP A 159 13.95 21.94 1.84
CA ASP A 159 13.86 21.45 0.46
C ASP A 159 14.75 20.23 0.23
N ARG A 160 15.92 20.19 0.87
CA ARG A 160 16.78 19.01 0.88
C ARG A 160 16.06 17.83 1.53
N ILE A 161 15.37 18.08 2.64
CA ILE A 161 14.63 17.04 3.38
C ILE A 161 13.44 16.56 2.56
N LYS A 162 12.66 17.47 1.95
CA LYS A 162 11.56 17.12 1.04
C LYS A 162 12.06 16.26 -0.12
N SER A 163 13.19 16.59 -0.72
CA SER A 163 13.76 15.82 -1.82
C SER A 163 14.17 14.40 -1.41
N LEU A 164 14.67 14.23 -0.19
CA LEU A 164 15.04 12.93 0.38
C LEU A 164 13.82 12.08 0.72
N LEU A 165 12.83 12.67 1.37
CA LEU A 165 11.60 11.98 1.74
C LEU A 165 10.70 11.68 0.53
N GLY A 166 10.74 12.55 -0.49
CA GLY A 166 9.93 12.42 -1.71
C GLY A 166 10.46 11.42 -2.73
N ARG A 167 11.63 10.83 -2.55
CA ARG A 167 12.15 9.81 -3.47
C ARG A 167 11.31 8.55 -3.36
N THR A 168 10.53 8.25 -4.38
CA THR A 168 9.83 6.97 -4.52
C THR A 168 10.78 5.96 -5.17
N ALA A 169 11.26 5.00 -4.39
CA ALA A 169 11.96 3.84 -4.94
C ALA A 169 10.93 2.74 -5.24
N ASN A 170 10.62 2.53 -6.50
CA ASN A 170 9.87 1.36 -6.93
C ASN A 170 10.86 0.23 -7.20
N LEU A 171 10.90 -0.78 -6.33
CA LEU A 171 11.62 -2.02 -6.61
C LEU A 171 10.77 -2.89 -7.54
N THR A 172 11.29 -3.13 -8.74
CA THR A 172 10.67 -4.04 -9.69
C THR A 172 11.64 -5.15 -10.05
N PHE A 173 11.20 -6.40 -9.93
CA PHE A 173 11.94 -7.54 -10.43
C PHE A 173 11.55 -7.80 -11.88
N ARG A 174 12.54 -7.93 -12.76
CA ARG A 174 12.30 -8.18 -14.19
C ARG A 174 13.24 -9.28 -14.67
N PHE A 175 12.76 -10.10 -15.58
CA PHE A 175 13.60 -11.11 -16.20
C PHE A 175 14.54 -10.46 -17.22
N VAL A 176 15.83 -10.76 -17.13
CA VAL A 176 16.79 -10.41 -18.15
C VAL A 176 16.59 -11.37 -19.32
N THR A 177 16.40 -10.82 -20.52
CA THR A 177 16.21 -11.60 -21.73
C THR A 177 17.49 -11.59 -22.58
N GLN A 178 17.92 -12.75 -23.05
CA GLN A 178 19.10 -12.87 -23.89
C GLN A 178 18.87 -12.50 -25.37
N ASN A 179 17.61 -12.27 -25.76
CA ASN A 179 17.28 -11.95 -27.15
C ASN A 179 17.62 -10.50 -27.48
N THR A 180 18.51 -10.32 -28.39
CA THR A 180 18.94 -9.02 -28.95
C THR A 180 17.89 -8.36 -29.84
N ASP A 181 16.85 -9.07 -30.23
CA ASP A 181 15.76 -8.52 -31.01
C ASP A 181 14.81 -7.78 -30.09
N ALA A 182 14.59 -6.50 -30.36
CA ALA A 182 13.59 -5.64 -29.74
C ALA A 182 12.16 -6.11 -30.09
N SER A 183 11.89 -7.39 -29.83
CA SER A 183 10.59 -7.99 -30.01
C SER A 183 9.65 -7.48 -28.90
N PHE A 184 8.42 -7.26 -29.28
CA PHE A 184 7.29 -6.92 -28.45
C PHE A 184 7.43 -7.42 -27.00
N GLY A 185 7.67 -6.50 -26.06
CA GLY A 185 7.65 -6.81 -24.62
C GLY A 185 8.98 -6.67 -23.87
N SER A 186 10.06 -6.21 -24.48
CA SER A 186 11.31 -5.88 -23.79
C SER A 186 11.62 -4.38 -23.81
N GLU A 187 12.39 -3.92 -22.81
CA GLU A 187 12.99 -2.58 -22.78
C GLU A 187 14.44 -2.67 -22.34
N LYS A 188 15.25 -1.70 -22.75
CA LYS A 188 16.65 -1.61 -22.34
C LYS A 188 16.76 -0.80 -21.05
N LEU A 189 17.41 -1.37 -20.04
CA LEU A 189 17.82 -0.67 -18.82
C LEU A 189 19.34 -0.64 -18.77
N LYS A 190 19.88 0.46 -18.28
CA LYS A 190 21.32 0.60 -18.04
C LYS A 190 21.60 0.28 -16.57
N ASP A 191 22.51 -0.65 -16.34
CA ASP A 191 23.04 -0.91 -15.01
C ASP A 191 23.87 0.31 -14.57
N LEU A 192 23.58 0.82 -13.37
CA LEU A 192 24.23 2.03 -12.86
C LEU A 192 25.64 1.80 -12.34
N ASP A 193 25.96 0.56 -11.93
CA ASP A 193 27.26 0.20 -11.35
C ASP A 193 28.23 -0.24 -12.44
N THR A 194 27.78 -1.07 -13.38
CA THR A 194 28.62 -1.61 -14.46
C THR A 194 28.54 -0.79 -15.76
N GLY A 195 27.48 -0.01 -15.93
CA GLY A 195 27.22 0.74 -17.16
C GLY A 195 26.73 -0.11 -18.34
N GLU A 196 26.51 -1.40 -18.16
CA GLU A 196 26.03 -2.32 -19.17
C GLU A 196 24.53 -2.10 -19.50
N GLU A 197 24.18 -2.27 -20.78
CA GLU A 197 22.77 -2.28 -21.20
C GLU A 197 22.20 -3.70 -21.11
N LEU A 198 21.15 -3.85 -20.30
CA LEU A 198 20.42 -5.09 -20.11
C LEU A 198 19.05 -5.01 -20.79
N ASN A 199 18.72 -6.02 -21.58
CA ASN A 199 17.37 -6.19 -22.09
C ASN A 199 16.50 -6.87 -21.02
N VAL A 200 15.42 -6.22 -20.60
CA VAL A 200 14.54 -6.75 -19.55
C VAL A 200 13.09 -6.82 -20.05
N SER A 201 12.32 -7.76 -19.52
CA SER A 201 10.90 -7.88 -19.84
C SER A 201 10.15 -6.60 -19.45
N LYS A 202 9.26 -6.10 -20.33
CA LYS A 202 8.30 -5.08 -19.94
C LYS A 202 7.40 -5.64 -18.84
N ARG A 203 6.95 -4.77 -17.95
CA ARG A 203 6.04 -5.15 -16.86
C ARG A 203 4.89 -6.02 -17.38
N ILE A 204 4.67 -7.15 -16.71
CA ILE A 204 3.45 -7.96 -16.80
C ILE A 204 2.36 -7.29 -16.00
#